data_063d58901ba51cbd2cc73984a89d8d1a
#
_entry.id   063d58901ba51cbd2cc73984a89d8d1a
#
_cell.length_a   1.000
_cell.length_b   1.000
_cell.length_c   1.000
_cell.angle_alpha   90.00
_cell.angle_beta   90.00
_cell.angle_gamma   90.00
#
_symmetry.space_group_name_H-M   'P 1'
#
loop_
_entity.id
_entity.type
_entity.pdbx_description
1 polymer ?
#
loop_
_entity_poly.entity_id
_entity_poly.type
_entity_poly.pdbx_seq_one_letter_code
_entity_poly.pdbx_strand_id
1 'polypeptide(L)'
;MIHLLPVAFAALLITTTAGAGDLILTEAGELPVILTAPHGGAEDVPDCAARTPAGKRFVNRPDQRTDLLARGIADELKQLTGKAPYLVMARFHRKFIDANRRADEAYGAPGCAAVYDAYHAAIRRYITEIRSKYPQAMLFDIHGQAAHPDSILRGTHHGTAVARLLARAGATAITGPDSVFGRFAASGYRIVPLNDTVPTDRVEARGYTGGYTVALYGSNHDDGIDAMQLEFGLELRARDVIAQTARDTAQAIAAFYTRYLK
;
A
#
# COMPACT_ATOMS: atom_id res chain seq x y z
N MET A 1 -24.01 9.23 -68.04
CA MET A 1 -23.65 9.88 -66.73
C MET A 1 -24.05 8.95 -65.63
N ILE A 2 -23.04 8.32 -64.97
CA ILE A 2 -23.26 7.39 -63.88
C ILE A 2 -23.00 8.17 -62.59
N HIS A 3 -24.04 8.41 -61.79
CA HIS A 3 -23.91 9.07 -60.49
C HIS A 3 -23.45 8.04 -59.45
N LEU A 4 -22.20 8.16 -59.00
CA LEU A 4 -21.67 7.47 -57.82
C LEU A 4 -22.13 8.22 -56.56
N LEU A 5 -22.93 7.56 -55.72
CA LEU A 5 -23.27 8.04 -54.37
C LEU A 5 -22.12 7.72 -53.42
N PRO A 6 -21.71 8.65 -52.53
CA PRO A 6 -20.69 8.36 -51.55
C PRO A 6 -21.26 7.49 -50.43
N VAL A 7 -20.62 6.35 -50.15
CA VAL A 7 -20.89 5.51 -48.98
C VAL A 7 -20.15 6.13 -47.78
N ALA A 8 -20.89 6.70 -46.87
CA ALA A 8 -20.32 7.19 -45.60
C ALA A 8 -20.06 6.00 -44.64
N PHE A 9 -18.80 5.72 -44.37
CA PHE A 9 -18.40 4.80 -43.30
C PHE A 9 -18.56 5.51 -41.95
N ALA A 10 -19.56 5.14 -41.17
CA ALA A 10 -19.65 5.53 -39.76
C ALA A 10 -18.69 4.66 -38.96
N ALA A 11 -17.59 5.24 -38.48
CA ALA A 11 -16.70 4.60 -37.54
C ALA A 11 -17.41 4.50 -36.17
N LEU A 12 -17.80 3.30 -35.77
CA LEU A 12 -18.34 3.03 -34.44
C LEU A 12 -17.18 3.10 -33.45
N LEU A 13 -17.08 4.18 -32.71
CA LEU A 13 -16.17 4.29 -31.56
C LEU A 13 -16.69 3.38 -30.45
N ILE A 14 -16.12 2.18 -30.32
CA ILE A 14 -16.34 1.31 -29.18
C ILE A 14 -15.54 1.89 -28.00
N THR A 15 -16.18 2.68 -27.15
CA THR A 15 -15.63 3.06 -25.85
C THR A 15 -15.72 1.85 -24.93
N THR A 16 -14.63 1.12 -24.77
CA THR A 16 -14.54 0.11 -23.70
C THR A 16 -14.47 0.85 -22.38
N THR A 17 -15.52 0.78 -21.57
CA THR A 17 -15.47 1.21 -20.18
C THR A 17 -14.50 0.29 -19.43
N ALA A 18 -13.48 0.87 -18.79
CA ALA A 18 -12.55 0.11 -17.97
C ALA A 18 -13.33 -0.65 -16.89
N GLY A 19 -13.13 -1.96 -16.80
CA GLY A 19 -13.74 -2.77 -15.75
C GLY A 19 -13.14 -2.44 -14.38
N ALA A 20 -13.85 -2.77 -13.30
CA ALA A 20 -13.35 -2.51 -11.94
C ALA A 20 -11.94 -3.08 -11.69
N GLY A 21 -11.60 -4.21 -12.33
CA GLY A 21 -10.27 -4.83 -12.26
C GLY A 21 -9.17 -4.03 -12.95
N ASP A 22 -9.49 -3.25 -13.98
CA ASP A 22 -8.50 -2.45 -14.72
C ASP A 22 -7.98 -1.26 -13.90
N LEU A 23 -8.75 -0.84 -12.89
CA LEU A 23 -8.39 0.25 -11.97
C LEU A 23 -7.55 -0.20 -10.77
N ILE A 24 -7.17 -1.48 -10.75
CA ILE A 24 -6.35 -2.07 -9.70
C ILE A 24 -5.23 -2.86 -10.34
N LEU A 25 -3.99 -2.53 -10.01
CA LEU A 25 -2.86 -3.35 -10.41
C LEU A 25 -2.66 -4.45 -9.37
N THR A 26 -2.64 -5.70 -9.82
CA THR A 26 -2.38 -6.85 -8.97
C THR A 26 -1.31 -7.74 -9.58
N GLU A 27 -0.32 -8.12 -8.79
CA GLU A 27 0.71 -9.09 -9.19
C GLU A 27 0.87 -10.15 -8.12
N ALA A 28 0.81 -11.41 -8.53
CA ALA A 28 1.12 -12.53 -7.64
C ALA A 28 2.62 -12.62 -7.40
N GLY A 29 2.99 -13.07 -6.20
CA GLY A 29 4.38 -13.18 -5.77
C GLY A 29 4.78 -14.57 -5.30
N GLU A 30 6.02 -14.67 -4.84
CA GLU A 30 6.64 -15.88 -4.29
C GLU A 30 7.30 -15.62 -2.93
N LEU A 31 7.21 -14.39 -2.41
CA LEU A 31 7.62 -14.04 -1.04
C LEU A 31 6.39 -14.01 -0.13
N PRO A 32 6.54 -14.30 1.18
CA PRO A 32 5.48 -14.08 2.16
C PRO A 32 5.34 -12.58 2.51
N VAL A 33 5.37 -11.74 1.49
CA VAL A 33 5.31 -10.27 1.59
C VAL A 33 4.27 -9.73 0.62
N ILE A 34 3.34 -8.94 1.12
CA ILE A 34 2.40 -8.14 0.33
C ILE A 34 2.79 -6.68 0.42
N LEU A 35 2.91 -6.01 -0.72
CA LEU A 35 2.99 -4.56 -0.81
C LEU A 35 1.63 -4.02 -1.25
N THR A 36 1.09 -3.04 -0.55
CA THR A 36 -0.13 -2.31 -0.93
C THR A 36 0.17 -0.83 -1.11
N ALA A 37 -0.50 -0.17 -2.07
CA ALA A 37 -0.41 1.27 -2.26
C ALA A 37 -1.79 1.83 -2.65
N PRO A 38 -2.62 2.24 -1.68
CA PRO A 38 -4.02 2.63 -1.91
C PRO A 38 -4.20 4.03 -2.49
N HIS A 39 -3.18 4.89 -2.48
CA HIS A 39 -3.35 6.32 -2.72
C HIS A 39 -2.47 6.93 -3.81
N GLY A 40 -1.67 6.13 -4.53
CA GLY A 40 -0.76 6.63 -5.58
C GLY A 40 -1.44 6.85 -6.94
N GLY A 41 -2.62 6.28 -7.15
CA GLY A 41 -3.31 6.29 -8.42
C GLY A 41 -3.86 7.67 -8.83
N ALA A 42 -4.05 7.84 -10.13
CA ALA A 42 -4.51 9.09 -10.75
C ALA A 42 -5.69 8.92 -11.71
N GLU A 43 -6.14 7.68 -11.96
CA GLU A 43 -7.19 7.39 -12.94
C GLU A 43 -8.58 7.76 -12.41
N ASP A 44 -9.43 8.24 -13.31
CA ASP A 44 -10.83 8.49 -12.99
C ASP A 44 -11.59 7.14 -12.88
N VAL A 45 -12.62 7.13 -12.04
CA VAL A 45 -13.48 5.95 -11.86
C VAL A 45 -14.79 6.24 -12.59
N PRO A 46 -15.13 5.51 -13.68
CA PRO A 46 -16.38 5.68 -14.39
C PRO A 46 -17.59 5.51 -13.45
N ASP A 47 -18.60 6.32 -13.62
CA ASP A 47 -19.86 6.29 -12.84
C ASP A 47 -19.69 6.47 -11.33
N CYS A 48 -18.53 6.94 -10.89
CA CYS A 48 -18.22 7.21 -9.48
C CYS A 48 -18.05 8.71 -9.27
N ALA A 49 -18.95 9.35 -8.57
CA ALA A 49 -18.83 10.75 -8.20
C ALA A 49 -17.66 10.96 -7.21
N ALA A 50 -16.97 12.08 -7.32
CA ALA A 50 -15.94 12.46 -6.37
C ALA A 50 -16.53 12.58 -4.96
N ARG A 51 -15.76 12.14 -3.96
CA ARG A 51 -16.13 12.25 -2.55
C ARG A 51 -16.27 13.70 -2.14
N THR A 52 -17.30 14.02 -1.36
CA THR A 52 -17.47 15.31 -0.72
C THR A 52 -16.92 15.30 0.71
N PRO A 53 -16.47 16.46 1.25
CA PRO A 53 -16.00 16.51 2.62
C PRO A 53 -17.07 16.03 3.61
N ALA A 54 -16.76 14.95 4.32
CA ALA A 54 -17.57 14.42 5.40
C ALA A 54 -16.63 14.07 6.57
N GLY A 55 -16.95 14.62 7.77
CA GLY A 55 -16.18 14.36 8.98
C GLY A 55 -14.84 15.14 9.08
N LYS A 56 -14.11 14.87 10.18
CA LYS A 56 -12.92 15.66 10.58
C LYS A 56 -11.63 15.31 9.83
N ARG A 57 -11.59 14.21 9.05
CA ARG A 57 -10.37 13.69 8.42
C ARG A 57 -10.57 13.39 6.94
N PHE A 58 -11.17 14.32 6.23
CA PHE A 58 -11.33 14.19 4.79
C PHE A 58 -10.03 14.53 4.07
N VAL A 59 -9.49 13.57 3.33
CA VAL A 59 -8.35 13.74 2.42
C VAL A 59 -8.73 13.17 1.06
N ASN A 60 -8.62 13.99 0.01
CA ASN A 60 -8.90 13.60 -1.38
C ASN A 60 -7.66 13.72 -2.29
N ARG A 61 -6.56 14.25 -1.77
CA ARG A 61 -5.30 14.34 -2.52
C ARG A 61 -4.61 12.99 -2.53
N PRO A 62 -3.99 12.57 -3.66
CA PRO A 62 -3.19 11.36 -3.71
C PRO A 62 -1.91 11.53 -2.89
N ASP A 63 -1.39 10.41 -2.41
CA ASP A 63 -0.05 10.31 -1.86
C ASP A 63 0.92 10.22 -3.04
N GLN A 64 1.33 11.37 -3.57
CA GLN A 64 2.09 11.46 -4.82
C GLN A 64 3.26 10.47 -4.88
N ARG A 65 3.35 9.72 -5.99
CA ARG A 65 4.44 8.78 -6.30
C ARG A 65 4.57 7.57 -5.37
N THR A 66 3.58 7.26 -4.54
CA THR A 66 3.59 6.02 -3.75
C THR A 66 3.38 4.78 -4.62
N ASP A 67 2.72 4.90 -5.74
CA ASP A 67 2.63 3.90 -6.80
C ASP A 67 4.01 3.59 -7.40
N LEU A 68 4.77 4.60 -7.78
CA LEU A 68 6.15 4.45 -8.28
C LEU A 68 7.08 3.86 -7.22
N LEU A 69 6.94 4.31 -5.96
CA LEU A 69 7.74 3.79 -4.85
C LEU A 69 7.45 2.31 -4.60
N ALA A 70 6.16 1.92 -4.50
CA ALA A 70 5.77 0.53 -4.26
C ALA A 70 6.21 -0.38 -5.41
N ARG A 71 6.10 0.06 -6.67
CA ARG A 71 6.63 -0.65 -7.83
C ARG A 71 8.14 -0.82 -7.72
N GLY A 72 8.88 0.26 -7.49
CA GLY A 72 10.33 0.21 -7.34
C GLY A 72 10.79 -0.72 -6.22
N ILE A 73 10.10 -0.72 -5.07
CA ILE A 73 10.38 -1.66 -3.97
C ILE A 73 10.15 -3.11 -4.42
N ALA A 74 9.07 -3.40 -5.16
CA ALA A 74 8.76 -4.75 -5.64
C ALA A 74 9.83 -5.26 -6.61
N ASP A 75 10.26 -4.42 -7.55
CA ASP A 75 11.28 -4.75 -8.55
C ASP A 75 12.64 -5.01 -7.89
N GLU A 76 13.06 -4.16 -6.96
CA GLU A 76 14.31 -4.31 -6.21
C GLU A 76 14.27 -5.56 -5.29
N LEU A 77 13.14 -5.86 -4.62
CA LEU A 77 12.99 -7.09 -3.84
C LEU A 77 13.17 -8.33 -4.71
N LYS A 78 12.59 -8.33 -5.91
CA LYS A 78 12.76 -9.42 -6.86
C LYS A 78 14.23 -9.59 -7.28
N GLN A 79 14.95 -8.49 -7.51
CA GLN A 79 16.38 -8.53 -7.82
C GLN A 79 17.21 -9.08 -6.65
N LEU A 80 16.95 -8.62 -5.42
CA LEU A 80 17.69 -9.01 -4.22
C LEU A 80 17.46 -10.45 -3.79
N THR A 81 16.23 -10.96 -3.97
CA THR A 81 15.83 -12.26 -3.39
C THR A 81 15.61 -13.33 -4.43
N GLY A 82 15.57 -12.99 -5.72
CA GLY A 82 15.16 -13.89 -6.82
C GLY A 82 13.66 -14.17 -6.86
N LYS A 83 12.86 -13.58 -5.95
CA LYS A 83 11.42 -13.82 -5.77
C LYS A 83 10.66 -12.50 -5.68
N ALA A 84 9.52 -12.43 -6.36
CA ALA A 84 8.67 -11.24 -6.30
C ALA A 84 7.80 -11.21 -5.02
N PRO A 85 7.55 -10.05 -4.41
CA PRO A 85 6.47 -9.88 -3.45
C PRO A 85 5.11 -9.88 -4.18
N TYR A 86 4.01 -10.12 -3.46
CA TYR A 86 2.67 -9.81 -3.95
C TYR A 86 2.46 -8.31 -3.95
N LEU A 87 1.77 -7.79 -4.97
CA LEU A 87 1.55 -6.35 -5.12
C LEU A 87 0.09 -6.05 -5.41
N VAL A 88 -0.48 -5.08 -4.68
CA VAL A 88 -1.83 -4.54 -4.93
C VAL A 88 -1.77 -3.02 -4.87
N MET A 89 -1.98 -2.36 -6.00
CA MET A 89 -1.95 -0.89 -6.08
C MET A 89 -3.25 -0.35 -6.67
N ALA A 90 -3.78 0.70 -6.06
CA ALA A 90 -4.87 1.47 -6.65
C ALA A 90 -4.33 2.29 -7.84
N ARG A 91 -4.97 2.16 -9.01
CA ARG A 91 -4.75 3.04 -10.16
C ARG A 91 -5.72 4.22 -10.12
N PHE A 92 -6.86 4.05 -9.46
CA PHE A 92 -7.87 5.09 -9.28
C PHE A 92 -7.41 6.22 -8.36
N HIS A 93 -7.87 7.42 -8.65
CA HIS A 93 -7.55 8.60 -7.85
C HIS A 93 -8.34 8.61 -6.53
N ARG A 94 -7.64 8.91 -5.43
CA ARG A 94 -8.19 9.00 -4.06
C ARG A 94 -9.41 9.93 -3.94
N LYS A 95 -9.58 10.93 -4.83
CA LYS A 95 -10.77 11.81 -4.82
C LYS A 95 -12.07 11.05 -5.00
N PHE A 96 -12.04 9.87 -5.65
CA PHE A 96 -13.22 9.03 -5.85
C PHE A 96 -13.37 7.99 -4.74
N ILE A 97 -12.28 7.26 -4.45
CA ILE A 97 -12.28 6.15 -3.50
C ILE A 97 -11.05 6.26 -2.60
N ASP A 98 -11.24 6.31 -1.29
CA ASP A 98 -10.17 6.14 -0.30
C ASP A 98 -10.17 4.70 0.19
N ALA A 99 -9.38 3.83 -0.46
CA ALA A 99 -9.32 2.42 -0.09
C ALA A 99 -8.72 2.17 1.30
N ASN A 100 -8.11 3.18 1.93
CA ASN A 100 -7.67 3.11 3.33
C ASN A 100 -8.71 3.67 4.31
N ARG A 101 -10.01 3.48 3.99
CA ARG A 101 -11.16 3.78 4.85
C ARG A 101 -12.18 2.64 4.79
N ARG A 102 -13.05 2.58 5.79
CA ARG A 102 -14.23 1.70 5.76
C ARG A 102 -15.13 2.08 4.59
N ALA A 103 -15.90 1.13 4.07
CA ALA A 103 -16.77 1.35 2.90
C ALA A 103 -17.72 2.54 3.06
N ASP A 104 -18.25 2.75 4.27
CA ASP A 104 -19.13 3.88 4.62
C ASP A 104 -18.46 5.26 4.60
N GLU A 105 -17.13 5.32 4.59
CA GLU A 105 -16.32 6.54 4.50
C GLU A 105 -15.47 6.59 3.22
N ALA A 106 -15.33 5.47 2.52
CA ALA A 106 -14.39 5.30 1.40
C ALA A 106 -14.85 6.00 0.13
N TYR A 107 -16.15 6.07 -0.12
CA TYR A 107 -16.74 6.65 -1.33
C TYR A 107 -18.15 7.20 -1.06
N GLY A 108 -18.60 8.11 -1.93
CA GLY A 108 -19.90 8.78 -1.78
C GLY A 108 -21.00 8.29 -2.73
N ALA A 109 -20.68 7.39 -3.67
CA ALA A 109 -21.63 6.96 -4.71
C ALA A 109 -21.59 5.43 -4.91
N PRO A 110 -22.74 4.78 -5.13
CA PRO A 110 -22.83 3.33 -5.32
C PRO A 110 -21.95 2.79 -6.45
N GLY A 111 -21.76 3.56 -7.55
CA GLY A 111 -20.92 3.17 -8.69
C GLY A 111 -19.46 2.93 -8.34
N CYS A 112 -18.99 3.45 -7.20
CA CYS A 112 -17.63 3.25 -6.71
C CYS A 112 -17.40 1.89 -6.02
N ALA A 113 -18.47 1.26 -5.52
CA ALA A 113 -18.40 0.08 -4.64
C ALA A 113 -17.65 -1.09 -5.28
N ALA A 114 -17.91 -1.38 -6.56
CA ALA A 114 -17.29 -2.50 -7.25
C ALA A 114 -15.76 -2.38 -7.32
N VAL A 115 -15.24 -1.16 -7.50
CA VAL A 115 -13.79 -0.90 -7.55
C VAL A 115 -13.17 -1.01 -6.15
N TYR A 116 -13.83 -0.46 -5.13
CA TYR A 116 -13.41 -0.60 -3.73
C TYR A 116 -13.37 -2.07 -3.31
N ASP A 117 -14.43 -2.82 -3.61
CA ASP A 117 -14.54 -4.24 -3.25
C ASP A 117 -13.49 -5.09 -3.98
N ALA A 118 -13.21 -4.79 -5.26
CA ALA A 118 -12.17 -5.47 -6.04
C ALA A 118 -10.76 -5.24 -5.45
N TYR A 119 -10.45 -4.02 -4.98
CA TYR A 119 -9.18 -3.71 -4.31
C TYR A 119 -9.00 -4.57 -3.05
N HIS A 120 -10.00 -4.58 -2.18
CA HIS A 120 -9.96 -5.36 -0.95
C HIS A 120 -10.03 -6.87 -1.18
N ALA A 121 -10.75 -7.32 -2.21
CA ALA A 121 -10.79 -8.73 -2.61
C ALA A 121 -9.42 -9.23 -3.07
N ALA A 122 -8.66 -8.41 -3.80
CA ALA A 122 -7.30 -8.75 -4.23
C ALA A 122 -6.37 -8.97 -3.02
N ILE A 123 -6.42 -8.09 -2.01
CA ILE A 123 -5.61 -8.24 -0.79
C ILE A 123 -6.00 -9.52 -0.05
N ARG A 124 -7.30 -9.75 0.19
CA ARG A 124 -7.80 -10.97 0.86
C ARG A 124 -7.37 -12.25 0.14
N ARG A 125 -7.48 -12.27 -1.19
CA ARG A 125 -7.03 -13.41 -1.99
C ARG A 125 -5.56 -13.71 -1.76
N TYR A 126 -4.68 -12.69 -1.79
CA TYR A 126 -3.26 -12.88 -1.57
C TYR A 126 -2.92 -13.26 -0.13
N ILE A 127 -3.61 -12.73 0.87
CA ILE A 127 -3.46 -13.16 2.27
C ILE A 127 -3.81 -14.66 2.40
N THR A 128 -4.92 -15.10 1.82
CA THR A 128 -5.34 -16.50 1.85
C THR A 128 -4.30 -17.40 1.17
N GLU A 129 -3.81 -16.99 0.00
CA GLU A 129 -2.79 -17.73 -0.75
C GLU A 129 -1.47 -17.83 0.05
N ILE A 130 -0.98 -16.72 0.60
CA ILE A 130 0.26 -16.69 1.37
C ILE A 130 0.13 -17.57 2.63
N ARG A 131 -0.95 -17.47 3.36
CA ARG A 131 -1.20 -18.26 4.57
C ARG A 131 -1.27 -19.75 4.32
N SER A 132 -1.66 -20.17 3.12
CA SER A 132 -1.65 -21.58 2.73
C SER A 132 -0.24 -22.12 2.45
N LYS A 133 0.74 -21.24 2.20
CA LYS A 133 2.11 -21.59 1.78
C LYS A 133 3.16 -21.32 2.85
N TYR A 134 2.92 -20.33 3.71
CA TYR A 134 3.92 -19.80 4.64
C TYR A 134 3.37 -19.69 6.05
N PRO A 135 4.13 -20.08 7.07
CA PRO A 135 3.71 -19.95 8.47
C PRO A 135 3.71 -18.49 8.96
N GLN A 136 4.50 -17.65 8.29
CA GLN A 136 4.70 -16.24 8.64
C GLN A 136 4.63 -15.38 7.41
N ALA A 137 3.98 -14.22 7.51
CA ALA A 137 3.84 -13.28 6.41
C ALA A 137 3.71 -11.84 6.91
N MET A 138 4.01 -10.88 6.03
CA MET A 138 3.95 -9.46 6.34
C MET A 138 3.31 -8.66 5.20
N LEU A 139 2.38 -7.77 5.54
CA LEU A 139 1.85 -6.75 4.66
C LEU A 139 2.52 -5.40 4.99
N PHE A 140 3.10 -4.76 3.97
CA PHE A 140 3.58 -3.38 4.04
C PHE A 140 2.66 -2.48 3.23
N ASP A 141 1.98 -1.55 3.90
CA ASP A 141 1.08 -0.58 3.27
C ASP A 141 1.85 0.72 3.00
N ILE A 142 2.10 1.01 1.71
CA ILE A 142 2.98 2.08 1.26
C ILE A 142 2.18 3.36 1.09
N HIS A 143 2.50 4.34 1.93
CA HIS A 143 1.84 5.63 2.00
C HIS A 143 2.80 6.79 1.86
N GLY A 144 2.24 7.99 1.73
CA GLY A 144 3.00 9.22 1.67
C GLY A 144 2.37 10.34 2.47
N GLN A 145 3.21 11.11 3.16
CA GLN A 145 2.81 12.22 3.97
C GLN A 145 3.67 13.47 3.71
N ALA A 146 3.22 14.64 4.15
CA ALA A 146 3.94 15.91 4.02
C ALA A 146 4.21 16.60 5.37
N ALA A 147 3.68 16.08 6.48
CA ALA A 147 3.86 16.66 7.81
C ALA A 147 5.32 16.52 8.32
N HIS A 148 6.00 15.44 7.91
CA HIS A 148 7.39 15.16 8.22
C HIS A 148 8.10 14.81 6.89
N PRO A 149 8.45 15.81 6.05
CA PRO A 149 8.81 15.62 4.66
C PRO A 149 10.08 14.77 4.44
N ASP A 150 10.99 14.76 5.41
CA ASP A 150 12.26 14.06 5.42
C ASP A 150 12.25 12.73 6.22
N SER A 151 11.09 12.28 6.68
CA SER A 151 11.00 11.19 7.65
C SER A 151 10.14 10.03 7.14
N ILE A 152 10.37 8.82 7.70
CA ILE A 152 9.49 7.64 7.53
C ILE A 152 8.74 7.41 8.83
N LEU A 153 7.39 7.37 8.75
CA LEU A 153 6.57 7.13 9.93
C LEU A 153 6.11 5.68 9.97
N ARG A 154 6.10 5.12 11.18
CA ARG A 154 5.63 3.77 11.48
C ARG A 154 4.18 3.77 11.93
N GLY A 155 3.36 2.89 11.33
CA GLY A 155 2.00 2.64 11.78
C GLY A 155 1.72 1.14 11.92
N THR A 156 1.49 0.68 13.16
CA THR A 156 1.19 -0.73 13.50
C THR A 156 -0.06 -0.87 14.36
N HIS A 157 -0.89 0.18 14.44
CA HIS A 157 -1.96 0.29 15.45
C HIS A 157 -1.45 0.04 16.87
N HIS A 158 -0.34 0.69 17.20
CA HIS A 158 0.34 0.53 18.49
C HIS A 158 0.69 -0.93 18.80
N GLY A 159 1.19 -1.65 17.79
CA GLY A 159 1.63 -3.03 17.90
C GLY A 159 0.54 -4.08 17.68
N THR A 160 -0.75 -3.71 17.70
CA THR A 160 -1.83 -4.70 17.58
C THR A 160 -1.84 -5.39 16.22
N ALA A 161 -1.57 -4.66 15.14
CA ALA A 161 -1.56 -5.21 13.78
C ALA A 161 -0.34 -6.12 13.49
N VAL A 162 0.66 -6.15 14.37
CA VAL A 162 1.86 -7.02 14.32
C VAL A 162 1.94 -7.91 15.57
N ALA A 163 0.80 -8.24 16.15
CA ALA A 163 0.72 -8.96 17.42
C ALA A 163 1.43 -10.33 17.36
N ARG A 164 1.29 -11.08 16.26
CA ARG A 164 1.96 -12.37 16.09
C ARG A 164 3.48 -12.22 15.95
N LEU A 165 3.94 -11.19 15.23
CA LEU A 165 5.37 -10.88 15.13
C LEU A 165 5.96 -10.54 16.51
N LEU A 166 5.27 -9.68 17.27
CA LEU A 166 5.70 -9.31 18.62
C LEU A 166 5.71 -10.53 19.57
N ALA A 167 4.71 -11.41 19.48
CA ALA A 167 4.63 -12.61 20.32
C ALA A 167 5.79 -13.60 20.05
N ARG A 168 6.20 -13.78 18.79
CA ARG A 168 7.27 -14.74 18.44
C ARG A 168 8.69 -14.16 18.47
N ALA A 169 8.86 -12.87 18.25
CA ALA A 169 10.19 -12.26 18.07
C ALA A 169 10.44 -11.03 18.96
N GLY A 170 9.45 -10.60 19.73
CA GLY A 170 9.55 -9.44 20.62
C GLY A 170 9.69 -8.10 19.88
N ALA A 171 9.90 -7.03 20.64
CA ALA A 171 10.02 -5.66 20.12
C ALA A 171 11.20 -5.48 19.16
N THR A 172 12.24 -6.31 19.25
CA THR A 172 13.39 -6.26 18.34
C THR A 172 13.04 -6.50 16.88
N ALA A 173 11.91 -7.18 16.60
CA ALA A 173 11.41 -7.34 15.24
C ALA A 173 10.89 -6.02 14.64
N ILE A 174 10.63 -5.01 15.45
CA ILE A 174 10.16 -3.69 15.02
C ILE A 174 11.27 -2.63 15.11
N THR A 175 12.13 -2.70 16.14
CA THR A 175 13.13 -1.65 16.45
C THR A 175 14.57 -2.14 16.41
N GLY A 176 14.80 -3.44 16.34
CA GLY A 176 16.15 -4.02 16.29
C GLY A 176 16.86 -3.84 14.93
N PRO A 177 18.15 -4.16 14.85
CA PRO A 177 19.00 -3.86 13.68
C PRO A 177 18.53 -4.57 12.40
N ASP A 178 17.85 -5.72 12.50
CA ASP A 178 17.32 -6.47 11.36
C ASP A 178 15.84 -6.20 11.10
N SER A 179 15.22 -5.29 11.86
CA SER A 179 13.88 -4.79 11.56
C SER A 179 13.92 -3.80 10.39
N VAL A 180 12.76 -3.56 9.75
CA VAL A 180 12.66 -2.57 8.66
C VAL A 180 13.08 -1.19 9.14
N PHE A 181 12.62 -0.78 10.33
CA PHE A 181 12.95 0.53 10.89
C PHE A 181 14.38 0.62 11.41
N GLY A 182 14.96 -0.48 11.93
CA GLY A 182 16.38 -0.54 12.27
C GLY A 182 17.28 -0.36 11.05
N ARG A 183 16.91 -0.96 9.91
CA ARG A 183 17.62 -0.77 8.64
C ARG A 183 17.50 0.64 8.11
N PHE A 184 16.32 1.25 8.17
CA PHE A 184 16.14 2.67 7.82
C PHE A 184 17.01 3.58 8.68
N ALA A 185 17.01 3.38 9.99
CA ALA A 185 17.85 4.16 10.91
C ALA A 185 19.35 4.00 10.58
N ALA A 186 19.80 2.79 10.30
CA ALA A 186 21.20 2.52 9.90
C ALA A 186 21.56 3.15 8.55
N SER A 187 20.60 3.34 7.66
CA SER A 187 20.78 4.05 6.38
C SER A 187 20.62 5.58 6.50
N GLY A 188 20.47 6.11 7.73
CA GLY A 188 20.40 7.55 7.99
C GLY A 188 19.02 8.19 7.84
N TYR A 189 17.96 7.40 7.64
CA TYR A 189 16.60 7.94 7.59
C TYR A 189 16.12 8.38 8.98
N ARG A 190 15.38 9.49 9.01
CA ARG A 190 14.65 9.91 10.20
C ARG A 190 13.39 9.07 10.36
N ILE A 191 13.20 8.52 11.55
CA ILE A 191 12.08 7.62 11.88
C ILE A 191 11.18 8.29 12.91
N VAL A 192 9.86 8.16 12.73
CA VAL A 192 8.87 8.65 13.69
C VAL A 192 7.87 7.52 14.00
N PRO A 193 7.66 7.16 15.27
CA PRO A 193 8.43 7.57 16.45
C PRO A 193 9.90 7.14 16.34
N LEU A 194 10.76 7.62 17.24
CA LEU A 194 12.17 7.19 17.29
C LEU A 194 12.26 5.66 17.34
N ASN A 195 13.29 5.09 16.73
CA ASN A 195 13.39 3.63 16.55
C ASN A 195 13.66 2.84 17.84
N ASP A 196 13.95 3.52 18.94
CA ASP A 196 14.09 2.95 20.28
C ASP A 196 12.75 2.78 21.02
N THR A 197 11.65 3.25 20.45
CA THR A 197 10.32 3.21 21.07
C THR A 197 9.57 1.93 20.74
N VAL A 198 9.06 1.23 21.76
CA VAL A 198 8.27 0.02 21.58
C VAL A 198 6.88 0.36 21.03
N PRO A 199 6.35 -0.37 20.03
CA PRO A 199 5.04 -0.06 19.44
C PRO A 199 3.89 -0.03 20.44
N THR A 200 3.91 -0.93 21.43
CA THR A 200 2.86 -1.05 22.47
C THR A 200 2.77 0.15 23.41
N ASP A 201 3.78 1.01 23.45
CA ASP A 201 3.81 2.20 24.31
C ASP A 201 2.93 3.36 23.80
N ARG A 202 2.16 3.12 22.73
CA ARG A 202 1.23 4.09 22.09
C ARG A 202 1.90 5.37 21.64
N VAL A 203 3.14 5.29 21.20
CA VAL A 203 4.00 6.41 20.76
C VAL A 203 3.90 6.72 19.27
N GLU A 204 3.14 5.95 18.50
CA GLU A 204 2.97 6.20 17.07
C GLU A 204 2.30 7.56 16.83
N ALA A 205 2.74 8.26 15.80
CA ALA A 205 2.30 9.61 15.50
C ALA A 205 0.79 9.66 15.26
N ARG A 206 0.13 10.63 15.90
CA ARG A 206 -1.33 10.80 15.78
C ARG A 206 -1.73 11.00 14.32
N GLY A 207 -2.61 10.13 13.83
CA GLY A 207 -3.07 10.16 12.45
C GLY A 207 -2.29 9.28 11.48
N TYR A 208 -1.19 8.66 11.95
CA TYR A 208 -0.29 7.78 11.18
C TYR A 208 -0.07 6.43 11.87
N THR A 209 -1.07 5.94 12.58
CA THR A 209 -0.97 4.71 13.39
C THR A 209 -1.20 3.43 12.58
N GLY A 210 -1.41 3.50 11.26
CA GLY A 210 -1.58 2.30 10.41
C GLY A 210 -2.80 2.31 9.48
N GLY A 211 -3.74 3.24 9.66
CA GLY A 211 -4.91 3.36 8.79
C GLY A 211 -5.81 2.11 8.77
N TYR A 212 -6.76 2.08 7.85
CA TYR A 212 -7.77 1.02 7.77
C TYR A 212 -7.20 -0.30 7.23
N THR A 213 -6.33 -0.26 6.21
CA THR A 213 -5.72 -1.45 5.61
C THR A 213 -5.00 -2.28 6.68
N VAL A 214 -4.12 -1.64 7.45
CA VAL A 214 -3.34 -2.30 8.51
C VAL A 214 -4.24 -2.79 9.64
N ALA A 215 -5.28 -2.03 10.02
CA ALA A 215 -6.25 -2.46 11.01
C ALA A 215 -7.04 -3.69 10.56
N LEU A 216 -7.48 -3.71 9.30
CA LEU A 216 -8.35 -4.75 8.75
C LEU A 216 -7.62 -6.07 8.51
N TYR A 217 -6.37 -6.00 8.05
CA TYR A 217 -5.60 -7.17 7.62
C TYR A 217 -4.51 -7.60 8.61
N GLY A 218 -4.36 -6.86 9.70
CA GLY A 218 -3.37 -7.11 10.73
C GLY A 218 -3.57 -8.40 11.51
N SER A 219 -2.51 -8.88 12.16
CA SER A 219 -2.51 -10.13 12.94
C SER A 219 -3.29 -10.07 14.26
N ASN A 220 -3.96 -8.95 14.53
CA ASN A 220 -5.02 -8.84 15.54
C ASN A 220 -6.30 -9.60 15.15
N HIS A 221 -6.42 -10.02 13.88
CA HIS A 221 -7.51 -10.85 13.35
C HIS A 221 -7.00 -12.27 13.05
N ASP A 222 -7.84 -13.28 13.26
CA ASP A 222 -7.47 -14.69 13.06
C ASP A 222 -7.13 -15.01 11.61
N ASP A 223 -7.80 -14.36 10.65
CA ASP A 223 -7.58 -14.48 9.22
C ASP A 223 -6.55 -13.49 8.65
N GLY A 224 -6.02 -12.56 9.48
CA GLY A 224 -5.00 -11.59 9.09
C GLY A 224 -3.58 -12.15 9.03
N ILE A 225 -2.65 -11.28 8.67
CA ILE A 225 -1.18 -11.47 8.74
C ILE A 225 -0.57 -10.28 9.47
N ASP A 226 0.69 -10.34 9.87
CA ASP A 226 1.34 -9.15 10.42
C ASP A 226 1.30 -8.01 9.38
N ALA A 227 0.91 -6.79 9.79
CA ALA A 227 0.72 -5.66 8.89
C ALA A 227 1.29 -4.36 9.46
N MET A 228 1.95 -3.58 8.59
CA MET A 228 2.61 -2.33 8.96
C MET A 228 2.45 -1.28 7.87
N GLN A 229 2.09 -0.08 8.25
CA GLN A 229 2.10 1.08 7.36
C GLN A 229 3.47 1.75 7.37
N LEU A 230 3.97 2.09 6.18
CA LEU A 230 5.17 2.87 5.95
C LEU A 230 4.78 4.20 5.30
N GLU A 231 4.85 5.29 6.06
CA GLU A 231 4.49 6.63 5.62
C GLU A 231 5.75 7.42 5.23
N PHE A 232 6.04 7.45 3.96
CA PHE A 232 7.22 8.15 3.45
C PHE A 232 6.98 9.65 3.32
N GLY A 233 7.92 10.47 3.78
CA GLY A 233 7.92 11.91 3.62
C GLY A 233 7.97 12.35 2.15
N LEU A 234 7.51 13.57 1.86
CA LEU A 234 7.44 14.08 0.49
C LEU A 234 8.82 14.17 -0.18
N GLU A 235 9.87 14.53 0.57
CA GLU A 235 11.24 14.62 0.08
C GLU A 235 11.80 13.25 -0.31
N LEU A 236 11.46 12.20 0.45
CA LEU A 236 11.89 10.82 0.17
C LEU A 236 11.23 10.23 -1.08
N ARG A 237 10.20 10.87 -1.60
CA ARG A 237 9.49 10.49 -2.82
C ARG A 237 9.72 11.50 -3.96
N ALA A 238 10.71 12.41 -3.83
CA ALA A 238 11.11 13.30 -4.91
C ALA A 238 11.71 12.50 -6.07
N ARG A 239 11.59 13.01 -7.31
CA ARG A 239 11.94 12.26 -8.53
C ARG A 239 13.40 11.80 -8.59
N ASP A 240 14.28 12.59 -8.02
CA ASP A 240 15.74 12.38 -7.99
C ASP A 240 16.18 11.40 -6.89
N VAL A 241 15.36 11.18 -5.85
CA VAL A 241 15.71 10.30 -4.73
C VAL A 241 14.84 9.03 -4.62
N ILE A 242 13.66 8.99 -5.23
CA ILE A 242 12.68 7.90 -5.05
C ILE A 242 13.27 6.52 -5.39
N ALA A 243 14.15 6.43 -6.38
CA ALA A 243 14.80 5.19 -6.74
C ALA A 243 15.75 4.69 -5.63
N GLN A 244 16.45 5.60 -4.94
CA GLN A 244 17.27 5.24 -3.78
C GLN A 244 16.39 4.82 -2.61
N THR A 245 15.31 5.55 -2.32
CA THR A 245 14.34 5.19 -1.27
C THR A 245 13.74 3.80 -1.53
N ALA A 246 13.43 3.45 -2.79
CA ALA A 246 12.94 2.13 -3.15
C ALA A 246 13.98 1.02 -2.87
N ARG A 247 15.25 1.23 -3.28
CA ARG A 247 16.35 0.27 -3.02
C ARG A 247 16.55 0.05 -1.53
N ASP A 248 16.66 1.13 -0.74
CA ASP A 248 16.90 1.02 0.70
C ASP A 248 15.73 0.34 1.41
N THR A 249 14.49 0.62 0.98
CA THR A 249 13.30 -0.05 1.49
C THR A 249 13.30 -1.53 1.14
N ALA A 250 13.64 -1.89 -0.08
CA ALA A 250 13.75 -3.28 -0.50
C ALA A 250 14.83 -4.04 0.28
N GLN A 251 15.99 -3.43 0.51
CA GLN A 251 17.06 -4.01 1.34
C GLN A 251 16.60 -4.22 2.79
N ALA A 252 15.87 -3.25 3.36
CA ALA A 252 15.30 -3.37 4.70
C ALA A 252 14.27 -4.52 4.79
N ILE A 253 13.38 -4.63 3.80
CA ILE A 253 12.39 -5.71 3.75
C ILE A 253 13.06 -7.07 3.48
N ALA A 254 14.08 -7.15 2.63
CA ALA A 254 14.82 -8.39 2.37
C ALA A 254 15.56 -8.91 3.62
N ALA A 255 16.17 -8.01 4.39
CA ALA A 255 16.79 -8.35 5.68
C ALA A 255 15.74 -8.85 6.69
N PHE A 256 14.62 -8.12 6.80
CA PHE A 256 13.48 -8.52 7.64
C PHE A 256 12.91 -9.89 7.24
N TYR A 257 12.69 -10.12 5.95
CA TYR A 257 12.25 -11.41 5.41
C TYR A 257 13.20 -12.53 5.84
N THR A 258 14.50 -12.34 5.64
CA THR A 258 15.51 -13.35 5.98
C THR A 258 15.52 -13.69 7.47
N ARG A 259 15.30 -12.70 8.32
CA ARG A 259 15.37 -12.84 9.78
C ARG A 259 14.07 -13.34 10.42
N TYR A 260 12.91 -12.91 9.91
CA TYR A 260 11.64 -13.06 10.63
C TYR A 260 10.55 -13.81 9.87
N LEU A 261 10.72 -14.07 8.55
CA LEU A 261 9.68 -14.70 7.74
C LEU A 261 10.12 -16.00 7.03
N LYS A 262 11.40 -16.36 7.13
CA LYS A 262 11.93 -17.64 6.64
C LYS A 262 11.67 -18.80 7.58
#